data_f1a8c2f1f804791f0872c6ff0e498c80
#
_entry.id   f1a8c2f1f804791f0872c6ff0e498c80
#
_cell.length_a   1.000
_cell.length_b   1.000
_cell.length_c   1.000
_cell.angle_alpha   90.00
_cell.angle_beta   90.00
_cell.angle_gamma   90.00
#
_symmetry.space_group_name_H-M   'P 1'
#
loop_
_entity.id
_entity.type
_entity.pdbx_description
1 polymer ?
#
loop_
_entity_poly.entity_id
_entity_poly.type
_entity_poly.pdbx_seq_one_letter_code
_entity_poly.pdbx_strand_id
1 'polypeptide(L)'
;MRDDIVPGAVLPDYELSDHGGKRRKLSELQGPDPMVLVLSRGGFCPKERRQHEGLVQLHRELEVAYCRLVTITTVNIIETNEFRSGVGAHWPFLSDPRRVVQKDLDIAEYTDPLHNPMIPHTIVLEPRLVVYKVYNGYWFFGRPTIEDLRQDLRAILRKCRPDWDITTSDLTGAWQLGDKKLFYPYDRTYEHTDTAVSLRNVLNQQDEGE
;
A
#
# COMPACT_ATOMS: atom_id res chain seq x y z
N MET A 1 6.51 16.65 -10.65
CA MET A 1 6.83 15.21 -10.68
C MET A 1 7.46 14.90 -12.02
N ARG A 2 8.46 14.07 -12.06
CA ARG A 2 9.11 13.60 -13.30
C ARG A 2 8.06 13.15 -14.33
N ASP A 3 8.28 13.46 -15.60
CA ASP A 3 7.33 13.21 -16.69
C ASP A 3 7.15 11.72 -17.03
N ASP A 4 8.08 10.86 -16.58
CA ASP A 4 8.01 9.41 -16.79
C ASP A 4 7.20 8.66 -15.70
N ILE A 5 6.75 9.33 -14.65
CA ILE A 5 5.87 8.75 -13.62
C ILE A 5 4.42 8.90 -14.06
N VAL A 6 4.02 8.04 -14.97
CA VAL A 6 2.70 8.02 -15.60
C VAL A 6 2.04 6.65 -15.44
N PRO A 7 0.72 6.52 -15.62
CA PRO A 7 0.06 5.21 -15.60
C PRO A 7 0.76 4.19 -16.51
N GLY A 8 1.05 3.00 -15.95
CA GLY A 8 1.80 1.93 -16.60
C GLY A 8 3.32 1.95 -16.37
N ALA A 9 3.89 3.06 -15.91
CA ALA A 9 5.29 3.13 -15.52
C ALA A 9 5.56 2.36 -14.22
N VAL A 10 6.80 1.94 -13.98
CA VAL A 10 7.22 1.32 -12.73
C VAL A 10 7.86 2.39 -11.84
N LEU A 11 7.28 2.59 -10.65
CA LEU A 11 7.85 3.51 -9.66
C LEU A 11 9.17 2.96 -9.13
N PRO A 12 10.21 3.80 -8.91
CA PRO A 12 11.45 3.36 -8.30
C PRO A 12 11.23 2.68 -6.93
N ASP A 13 11.97 1.60 -6.68
CA ASP A 13 11.87 0.83 -5.43
C ASP A 13 12.73 1.49 -4.34
N TYR A 14 12.18 2.49 -3.69
CA TYR A 14 12.88 3.21 -2.63
C TYR A 14 13.04 2.36 -1.38
N GLU A 15 14.23 2.45 -0.78
CA GLU A 15 14.55 1.84 0.51
C GLU A 15 14.78 2.93 1.57
N LEU A 16 13.90 3.01 2.55
CA LEU A 16 13.88 4.02 3.61
C LEU A 16 13.73 3.37 4.99
N SER A 17 14.04 4.14 6.04
CA SER A 17 13.73 3.71 7.40
C SER A 17 12.24 3.92 7.69
N ASP A 18 11.58 2.93 8.28
CA ASP A 18 10.21 3.08 8.77
C ASP A 18 10.17 3.84 10.12
N HIS A 19 8.97 4.10 10.61
CA HIS A 19 8.71 4.79 11.88
C HIS A 19 9.33 4.10 13.11
N GLY A 20 9.73 2.83 13.01
CA GLY A 20 10.45 2.06 14.03
C GLY A 20 11.95 2.01 13.79
N GLY A 21 12.47 2.64 12.73
CA GLY A 21 13.90 2.66 12.38
C GLY A 21 14.36 1.49 11.52
N LYS A 22 13.49 0.54 11.16
CA LYS A 22 13.84 -0.58 10.30
C LYS A 22 13.89 -0.14 8.83
N ARG A 23 14.95 -0.56 8.11
CA ARG A 23 15.05 -0.35 6.66
C ARG A 23 14.02 -1.21 5.92
N ARG A 24 13.26 -0.58 5.02
CA ARG A 24 12.20 -1.22 4.26
C ARG A 24 12.21 -0.76 2.81
N LYS A 25 12.04 -1.68 1.89
CA LYS A 25 11.79 -1.38 0.47
C LYS A 25 10.29 -1.26 0.21
N LEU A 26 9.91 -0.42 -0.76
CA LEU A 26 8.50 -0.32 -1.17
C LEU A 26 7.97 -1.65 -1.70
N SER A 27 8.78 -2.37 -2.49
CA SER A 27 8.42 -3.69 -3.01
C SER A 27 8.15 -4.73 -1.91
N GLU A 28 8.93 -4.70 -0.81
CA GLU A 28 8.67 -5.55 0.36
C GLU A 28 7.35 -5.21 1.05
N LEU A 29 7.06 -3.91 1.20
CA LEU A 29 5.84 -3.43 1.85
C LEU A 29 4.61 -3.70 1.00
N GLN A 30 4.75 -3.68 -0.31
CA GLN A 30 3.68 -3.99 -1.25
C GLN A 30 3.40 -5.49 -1.33
N GLY A 31 4.44 -6.31 -1.49
CA GLY A 31 4.28 -7.72 -1.83
C GLY A 31 3.51 -7.90 -3.16
N PRO A 32 2.60 -8.88 -3.25
CA PRO A 32 1.81 -9.15 -4.46
C PRO A 32 0.54 -8.29 -4.57
N ASP A 33 0.31 -7.36 -3.66
CA ASP A 33 -0.96 -6.66 -3.49
C ASP A 33 -0.93 -5.25 -4.10
N PRO A 34 -2.08 -4.65 -4.46
CA PRO A 34 -2.18 -3.23 -4.76
C PRO A 34 -1.75 -2.36 -3.59
N MET A 35 -1.22 -1.16 -3.85
CA MET A 35 -0.78 -0.24 -2.81
C MET A 35 -1.26 1.18 -3.07
N VAL A 36 -1.66 1.87 -2.01
CA VAL A 36 -1.79 3.33 -1.97
C VAL A 36 -0.53 3.89 -1.31
N LEU A 37 0.25 4.65 -2.05
CA LEU A 37 1.44 5.35 -1.58
C LEU A 37 1.12 6.83 -1.40
N VAL A 38 1.25 7.33 -0.18
CA VAL A 38 1.05 8.75 0.15
C VAL A 38 2.39 9.43 0.34
N LEU A 39 2.72 10.36 -0.52
CA LEU A 39 3.86 11.27 -0.39
C LEU A 39 3.38 12.52 0.35
N SER A 40 3.77 12.63 1.61
CA SER A 40 3.22 13.59 2.56
C SER A 40 4.21 14.70 2.92
N ARG A 41 3.71 15.91 3.10
CA ARG A 41 4.50 17.04 3.61
C ARG A 41 5.00 16.80 5.05
N GLY A 42 4.25 16.03 5.83
CA GLY A 42 4.53 15.78 7.25
C GLY A 42 3.42 16.26 8.18
N GLY A 43 3.55 15.90 9.47
CA GLY A 43 2.53 16.14 10.50
C GLY A 43 2.27 17.60 10.86
N PHE A 44 3.13 18.54 10.46
CA PHE A 44 2.93 19.98 10.67
C PHE A 44 1.81 20.56 9.77
N CYS A 45 1.49 19.88 8.67
CA CYS A 45 0.49 20.36 7.71
C CYS A 45 -0.92 19.89 8.09
N PRO A 46 -1.88 20.80 8.38
CA PRO A 46 -3.25 20.42 8.74
C PRO A 46 -3.98 19.61 7.66
N LYS A 47 -3.70 19.89 6.38
CA LYS A 47 -4.30 19.15 5.26
C LYS A 47 -3.84 17.69 5.23
N GLU A 48 -2.56 17.44 5.58
CA GLU A 48 -2.04 16.08 5.70
C GLU A 48 -2.72 15.32 6.83
N ARG A 49 -2.86 15.94 7.99
CA ARG A 49 -3.57 15.34 9.13
C ARG A 49 -4.99 14.95 8.74
N ARG A 50 -5.73 15.86 8.10
CA ARG A 50 -7.10 15.60 7.67
C ARG A 50 -7.20 14.46 6.64
N GLN A 51 -6.29 14.39 5.68
CA GLN A 51 -6.23 13.28 4.72
C GLN A 51 -5.97 11.94 5.44
N HIS A 52 -5.00 11.90 6.36
CA HIS A 52 -4.65 10.69 7.09
C HIS A 52 -5.76 10.24 8.05
N GLU A 53 -6.52 11.14 8.66
CA GLU A 53 -7.72 10.80 9.45
C GLU A 53 -8.76 10.01 8.61
N GLY A 54 -8.97 10.42 7.37
CA GLY A 54 -9.81 9.67 6.43
C GLY A 54 -9.20 8.31 6.04
N LEU A 55 -7.89 8.27 5.82
CA LEU A 55 -7.17 7.03 5.50
C LEU A 55 -7.18 6.02 6.66
N VAL A 56 -7.23 6.46 7.91
CA VAL A 56 -7.39 5.56 9.07
C VAL A 56 -8.70 4.76 8.98
N GLN A 57 -9.77 5.39 8.53
CA GLN A 57 -11.05 4.70 8.33
C GLN A 57 -10.97 3.72 7.15
N LEU A 58 -10.38 4.14 6.03
CA LEU A 58 -10.21 3.31 4.85
C LEU A 58 -9.28 2.12 5.12
N HIS A 59 -8.27 2.27 5.97
CA HIS A 59 -7.25 1.23 6.22
C HIS A 59 -7.86 -0.11 6.64
N ARG A 60 -8.93 -0.10 7.43
CA ARG A 60 -9.65 -1.32 7.84
C ARG A 60 -10.23 -2.08 6.65
N GLU A 61 -10.71 -1.34 5.64
CA GLU A 61 -11.23 -1.94 4.40
C GLU A 61 -10.07 -2.49 3.55
N LEU A 62 -8.93 -1.77 3.52
CA LEU A 62 -7.73 -2.20 2.79
C LEU A 62 -7.16 -3.51 3.33
N GLU A 63 -7.13 -3.70 4.66
CA GLU A 63 -6.66 -4.94 5.29
C GLU A 63 -7.50 -6.14 4.84
N VAL A 64 -8.83 -6.00 4.79
CA VAL A 64 -9.74 -7.05 4.32
C VAL A 64 -9.59 -7.30 2.81
N ALA A 65 -9.31 -6.24 2.03
CA ALA A 65 -9.19 -6.30 0.58
C ALA A 65 -7.77 -6.67 0.10
N TYR A 66 -6.84 -7.02 0.99
CA TYR A 66 -5.43 -7.28 0.65
C TYR A 66 -4.78 -6.12 -0.13
N CYS A 67 -5.09 -4.89 0.25
CA CYS A 67 -4.46 -3.70 -0.28
C CYS A 67 -3.51 -3.10 0.74
N ARG A 68 -2.42 -2.51 0.29
CA ARG A 68 -1.40 -1.91 1.17
C ARG A 68 -1.54 -0.40 1.20
N LEU A 69 -1.14 0.18 2.32
CA LEU A 69 -1.04 1.62 2.49
C LEU A 69 0.34 1.95 3.07
N VAL A 70 1.03 2.90 2.46
CA VAL A 70 2.35 3.37 2.91
C VAL A 70 2.37 4.90 2.82
N THR A 71 2.96 5.55 3.80
CA THR A 71 3.19 7.00 3.79
C THR A 71 4.69 7.29 3.81
N ILE A 72 5.17 8.20 2.96
CA ILE A 72 6.54 8.72 3.01
C ILE A 72 6.49 10.19 3.43
N THR A 73 7.36 10.59 4.37
CA THR A 73 7.52 11.97 4.83
C THR A 73 8.97 12.42 4.70
N THR A 74 9.21 13.73 4.59
CA THR A 74 10.57 14.32 4.54
C THR A 74 11.16 14.62 5.92
N VAL A 75 10.45 14.29 6.99
CA VAL A 75 10.90 14.52 8.37
C VAL A 75 11.67 13.31 8.93
N ASN A 76 12.33 13.48 10.05
CA ASN A 76 13.08 12.42 10.71
C ASN A 76 12.15 11.31 11.27
N ILE A 77 12.76 10.22 11.76
CA ILE A 77 12.00 9.03 12.25
C ILE A 77 11.12 9.39 13.44
N ILE A 78 11.57 10.25 14.35
CA ILE A 78 10.82 10.64 15.54
C ILE A 78 9.55 11.40 15.14
N GLU A 79 9.70 12.45 14.35
CA GLU A 79 8.58 13.25 13.84
C GLU A 79 7.63 12.41 12.94
N THR A 80 8.20 11.47 12.17
CA THR A 80 7.41 10.52 11.35
C THR A 80 6.54 9.63 12.25
N ASN A 81 7.09 9.11 13.36
CA ASN A 81 6.35 8.30 14.31
C ASN A 81 5.33 9.11 15.12
N GLU A 82 5.67 10.34 15.50
CA GLU A 82 4.74 11.27 16.16
C GLU A 82 3.53 11.58 15.25
N PHE A 83 3.78 11.84 13.99
CA PHE A 83 2.70 12.06 13.02
C PHE A 83 1.82 10.82 12.88
N ARG A 84 2.43 9.64 12.66
CA ARG A 84 1.74 8.36 12.56
C ARG A 84 0.85 8.09 13.77
N SER A 85 1.42 8.20 14.96
CA SER A 85 0.72 7.96 16.23
C SER A 85 -0.37 8.99 16.48
N GLY A 86 -0.08 10.27 16.19
CA GLY A 86 -1.00 11.38 16.40
C GLY A 86 -2.26 11.35 15.51
N VAL A 87 -2.23 10.65 14.38
CA VAL A 87 -3.42 10.41 13.55
C VAL A 87 -4.03 9.02 13.77
N GLY A 88 -3.44 8.18 14.61
CA GLY A 88 -3.93 6.82 14.88
C GLY A 88 -3.69 5.85 13.72
N ALA A 89 -2.66 6.06 12.91
CA ALA A 89 -2.35 5.20 11.78
C ALA A 89 -1.67 3.90 12.21
N HIS A 90 -2.01 2.78 11.57
CA HIS A 90 -1.45 1.45 11.83
C HIS A 90 -0.57 0.91 10.71
N TRP A 91 -0.49 1.59 9.55
CA TRP A 91 0.35 1.22 8.42
C TRP A 91 1.77 1.80 8.52
N PRO A 92 2.72 1.33 7.68
CA PRO A 92 4.08 1.85 7.67
C PRO A 92 4.16 3.31 7.24
N PHE A 93 4.89 4.11 8.01
CA PHE A 93 5.35 5.44 7.65
C PHE A 93 6.86 5.39 7.47
N LEU A 94 7.35 5.90 6.35
CA LEU A 94 8.76 5.93 5.98
C LEU A 94 9.30 7.35 6.10
N SER A 95 10.51 7.46 6.62
CA SER A 95 11.23 8.71 6.85
C SER A 95 12.26 8.94 5.75
N ASP A 96 12.15 10.05 5.02
CA ASP A 96 13.08 10.50 3.97
C ASP A 96 13.76 11.86 4.33
N PRO A 97 14.51 11.96 5.46
CA PRO A 97 15.14 13.21 5.88
C PRO A 97 16.23 13.68 4.92
N ARG A 98 16.74 12.78 4.08
CA ARG A 98 17.72 13.10 3.02
C ARG A 98 17.05 13.58 1.74
N ARG A 99 15.73 13.51 1.68
CA ARG A 99 14.93 13.93 0.52
C ARG A 99 15.30 13.21 -0.77
N VAL A 100 15.57 11.91 -0.66
CA VAL A 100 15.91 11.06 -1.80
C VAL A 100 14.73 10.96 -2.75
N VAL A 101 13.55 10.62 -2.21
CA VAL A 101 12.30 10.50 -2.96
C VAL A 101 11.86 11.85 -3.53
N GLN A 102 11.91 12.91 -2.69
CA GLN A 102 11.54 14.26 -3.10
C GLN A 102 12.34 14.74 -4.32
N LYS A 103 13.67 14.52 -4.29
CA LYS A 103 14.58 14.96 -5.36
C LYS A 103 14.47 14.09 -6.60
N ASP A 104 14.42 12.77 -6.40
CA ASP A 104 14.34 11.84 -7.52
C ASP A 104 13.03 11.98 -8.31
N LEU A 105 11.91 12.20 -7.62
CA LEU A 105 10.61 12.41 -8.25
C LEU A 105 10.38 13.86 -8.75
N ASP A 106 11.33 14.77 -8.49
CA ASP A 106 11.21 16.20 -8.81
C ASP A 106 9.90 16.81 -8.25
N ILE A 107 9.70 16.65 -6.93
CA ILE A 107 8.51 17.13 -6.22
C ILE A 107 8.85 18.01 -5.02
N ALA A 108 9.97 18.71 -5.05
CA ALA A 108 10.31 19.66 -4.00
C ALA A 108 9.32 20.85 -4.01
N GLU A 109 8.80 21.21 -2.85
CA GLU A 109 7.96 22.39 -2.70
C GLU A 109 8.83 23.62 -2.37
N TYR A 110 8.92 24.56 -3.28
CA TYR A 110 9.77 25.74 -3.12
C TYR A 110 9.13 26.88 -2.29
N THR A 111 7.84 26.78 -1.98
CA THR A 111 7.08 27.83 -1.28
C THR A 111 7.17 27.72 0.25
N ASP A 112 7.75 26.65 0.78
CA ASP A 112 7.96 26.43 2.23
C ASP A 112 9.44 26.13 2.52
N PRO A 113 10.30 27.16 2.55
CA PRO A 113 11.73 26.95 2.80
C PRO A 113 12.05 26.50 4.22
N LEU A 114 11.13 26.69 5.16
CA LEU A 114 11.33 26.29 6.56
C LEU A 114 11.33 24.77 6.72
N HIS A 115 10.35 24.10 6.16
CA HIS A 115 10.20 22.63 6.27
C HIS A 115 10.80 21.91 5.06
N ASN A 116 10.99 22.60 3.94
CA ASN A 116 11.44 22.01 2.68
C ASN A 116 10.75 20.67 2.38
N PRO A 117 9.40 20.67 2.33
CA PRO A 117 8.62 19.45 2.15
C PRO A 117 8.56 19.04 0.68
N MET A 118 8.04 17.85 0.43
CA MET A 118 7.63 17.47 -0.91
C MET A 118 6.23 17.99 -1.23
N ILE A 119 5.97 18.26 -2.53
CA ILE A 119 4.61 18.47 -3.02
C ILE A 119 3.83 17.16 -2.75
N PRO A 120 2.68 17.24 -2.05
CA PRO A 120 1.96 16.03 -1.66
C PRO A 120 1.36 15.32 -2.88
N HIS A 121 1.55 14.02 -2.94
CA HIS A 121 0.94 13.17 -3.95
C HIS A 121 0.34 11.92 -3.30
N THR A 122 -0.70 11.40 -3.93
CA THR A 122 -1.18 10.03 -3.64
C THR A 122 -1.05 9.23 -4.92
N ILE A 123 -0.27 8.15 -4.87
CA ILE A 123 -0.01 7.28 -6.02
C ILE A 123 -0.68 5.94 -5.73
N VAL A 124 -1.58 5.52 -6.61
CA VAL A 124 -2.18 4.19 -6.55
C VAL A 124 -1.37 3.27 -7.44
N LEU A 125 -0.94 2.14 -6.89
CA LEU A 125 -0.03 1.19 -7.53
C LEU A 125 -0.70 -0.17 -7.69
N GLU A 126 -0.61 -0.71 -8.89
CA GLU A 126 -0.79 -2.13 -9.15
C GLU A 126 0.39 -2.94 -8.56
N PRO A 127 0.30 -4.26 -8.41
CA PRO A 127 1.44 -5.10 -8.03
C PRO A 127 2.71 -4.78 -8.81
N ARG A 128 3.87 -4.98 -8.18
CA ARG A 128 5.21 -4.69 -8.74
C ARG A 128 5.49 -3.21 -8.97
N LEU A 129 4.92 -2.35 -8.13
CA LEU A 129 5.10 -0.88 -8.16
C LEU A 129 4.67 -0.23 -9.49
N VAL A 130 3.78 -0.85 -10.26
CA VAL A 130 3.27 -0.27 -11.50
C VAL A 130 2.28 0.84 -11.16
N VAL A 131 2.50 2.02 -11.70
CA VAL A 131 1.65 3.19 -11.47
C VAL A 131 0.29 2.97 -12.15
N TYR A 132 -0.77 2.95 -11.38
CA TYR A 132 -2.14 2.98 -11.89
C TYR A 132 -2.64 4.41 -12.05
N LYS A 133 -2.44 5.23 -11.01
CA LYS A 133 -2.93 6.61 -11.01
C LYS A 133 -2.12 7.51 -10.07
N VAL A 134 -1.98 8.77 -10.46
CA VAL A 134 -1.30 9.80 -9.67
C VAL A 134 -2.26 10.93 -9.36
N TYR A 135 -2.39 11.28 -8.08
CA TYR A 135 -3.12 12.45 -7.60
C TYR A 135 -2.13 13.48 -7.07
N ASN A 136 -2.14 14.70 -7.66
CA ASN A 136 -1.35 15.80 -7.16
C ASN A 136 -2.15 16.56 -6.10
N GLY A 137 -1.77 16.40 -4.85
CA GLY A 137 -2.48 16.93 -3.68
C GLY A 137 -2.20 18.41 -3.37
N TYR A 138 -1.40 19.11 -4.19
CA TYR A 138 -1.10 20.52 -3.98
C TYR A 138 -2.33 21.41 -4.13
N TRP A 139 -3.19 21.10 -5.11
CA TRP A 139 -4.42 21.83 -5.39
C TRP A 139 -5.53 21.50 -4.40
N PHE A 140 -6.57 22.36 -4.31
CA PHE A 140 -7.69 22.19 -3.38
C PHE A 140 -8.40 20.86 -3.49
N PHE A 141 -8.64 20.39 -4.70
CA PHE A 141 -9.29 19.11 -5.02
C PHE A 141 -8.33 18.05 -5.57
N GLY A 142 -7.03 18.21 -5.34
CA GLY A 142 -6.03 17.32 -5.90
C GLY A 142 -5.82 16.04 -5.09
N ARG A 143 -6.21 16.01 -3.80
CA ARG A 143 -6.19 14.79 -3.00
C ARG A 143 -7.39 13.93 -3.32
N PRO A 144 -7.20 12.59 -3.46
CA PRO A 144 -8.32 11.70 -3.70
C PRO A 144 -9.27 11.69 -2.50
N THR A 145 -10.54 11.57 -2.78
CA THR A 145 -11.52 11.19 -1.75
C THR A 145 -11.34 9.72 -1.39
N ILE A 146 -11.91 9.31 -0.28
CA ILE A 146 -11.91 7.88 0.10
C ILE A 146 -12.62 7.03 -0.95
N GLU A 147 -13.69 7.57 -1.55
CA GLU A 147 -14.41 6.86 -2.62
C GLU A 147 -13.61 6.76 -3.92
N ASP A 148 -12.83 7.78 -4.30
CA ASP A 148 -11.92 7.68 -5.44
C ASP A 148 -10.93 6.49 -5.24
N LEU A 149 -10.36 6.38 -4.05
CA LEU A 149 -9.44 5.28 -3.72
C LEU A 149 -10.14 3.92 -3.75
N ARG A 150 -11.37 3.82 -3.23
CA ARG A 150 -12.15 2.57 -3.32
C ARG A 150 -12.41 2.16 -4.77
N GLN A 151 -12.79 3.11 -5.61
CA GLN A 151 -13.05 2.84 -7.04
C GLN A 151 -11.79 2.38 -7.75
N ASP A 152 -10.67 3.08 -7.57
CA ASP A 152 -9.38 2.74 -8.16
C ASP A 152 -8.92 1.33 -7.72
N LEU A 153 -8.99 1.03 -6.43
CA LEU A 153 -8.57 -0.27 -5.89
C LEU A 153 -9.49 -1.41 -6.36
N ARG A 154 -10.81 -1.18 -6.44
CA ARG A 154 -11.74 -2.16 -7.01
C ARG A 154 -11.42 -2.46 -8.48
N ALA A 155 -11.05 -1.44 -9.26
CA ALA A 155 -10.65 -1.63 -10.65
C ALA A 155 -9.36 -2.46 -10.77
N ILE A 156 -8.36 -2.16 -9.92
CA ILE A 156 -7.10 -2.91 -9.89
C ILE A 156 -7.34 -4.36 -9.45
N LEU A 157 -8.12 -4.59 -8.38
CA LEU A 157 -8.40 -5.93 -7.88
C LEU A 157 -9.09 -6.81 -8.92
N ARG A 158 -10.05 -6.28 -9.68
CA ARG A 158 -10.67 -7.02 -10.80
C ARG A 158 -9.65 -7.43 -11.85
N LYS A 159 -8.62 -6.62 -12.06
CA LYS A 159 -7.56 -6.90 -13.04
C LYS A 159 -6.54 -7.92 -12.52
N CYS A 160 -6.06 -7.74 -11.28
CA CYS A 160 -4.98 -8.57 -10.73
C CYS A 160 -5.47 -9.79 -9.95
N ARG A 161 -6.79 -9.85 -9.62
CA ARG A 161 -7.41 -10.95 -8.88
C ARG A 161 -8.72 -11.39 -9.53
N PRO A 162 -8.68 -11.82 -10.81
CA PRO A 162 -9.87 -12.31 -11.53
C PRO A 162 -10.49 -13.55 -10.88
N ASP A 163 -9.70 -14.31 -10.12
CA ASP A 163 -10.10 -15.48 -9.34
C ASP A 163 -11.05 -15.17 -8.16
N TRP A 164 -11.19 -13.92 -7.78
CA TRP A 164 -12.06 -13.54 -6.66
C TRP A 164 -13.54 -13.46 -7.05
N ASP A 165 -13.87 -13.35 -8.31
CA ASP A 165 -15.26 -13.47 -8.79
C ASP A 165 -15.58 -14.92 -9.15
N ILE A 166 -15.72 -15.76 -8.13
CA ILE A 166 -15.99 -17.20 -8.27
C ILE A 166 -17.37 -17.53 -8.86
N THR A 167 -18.19 -16.51 -9.13
CA THR A 167 -19.51 -16.70 -9.75
C THR A 167 -19.46 -16.81 -11.27
N THR A 168 -18.31 -16.53 -11.89
CA THR A 168 -18.14 -16.67 -13.34
C THR A 168 -18.20 -18.13 -13.76
N SER A 169 -18.81 -18.38 -14.94
CA SER A 169 -18.95 -19.75 -15.49
C SER A 169 -17.61 -20.45 -15.66
N ASP A 170 -16.58 -19.71 -16.10
CA ASP A 170 -15.25 -20.24 -16.35
C ASP A 170 -14.57 -20.73 -15.06
N LEU A 171 -14.64 -19.92 -13.97
CA LEU A 171 -14.11 -20.33 -12.68
C LEU A 171 -14.92 -21.48 -12.06
N THR A 172 -16.24 -21.43 -12.18
CA THR A 172 -17.11 -22.53 -11.73
C THR A 172 -16.75 -23.83 -12.46
N GLY A 173 -16.56 -23.78 -13.77
CA GLY A 173 -16.15 -24.92 -14.57
C GLY A 173 -14.75 -25.44 -14.20
N ALA A 174 -13.78 -24.54 -14.04
CA ALA A 174 -12.43 -24.90 -13.61
C ALA A 174 -12.42 -25.61 -12.25
N TRP A 175 -13.18 -25.09 -11.28
CA TRP A 175 -13.30 -25.72 -9.96
C TRP A 175 -13.90 -27.12 -10.02
N GLN A 176 -14.98 -27.31 -10.81
CA GLN A 176 -15.64 -28.60 -11.02
C GLN A 176 -14.71 -29.63 -11.68
N LEU A 177 -13.81 -29.17 -12.56
CA LEU A 177 -12.80 -30.01 -13.22
C LEU A 177 -11.57 -30.28 -12.33
N GLY A 178 -11.52 -29.72 -11.12
CA GLY A 178 -10.39 -29.87 -10.18
C GLY A 178 -9.18 -28.99 -10.51
N ASP A 179 -9.29 -28.05 -11.44
CA ASP A 179 -8.24 -27.06 -11.72
C ASP A 179 -8.33 -25.92 -10.69
N LYS A 180 -7.52 -26.04 -9.65
CA LYS A 180 -7.48 -25.08 -8.54
C LYS A 180 -6.42 -23.99 -8.69
N LYS A 181 -5.63 -24.00 -9.77
CA LYS A 181 -4.51 -23.06 -9.95
C LYS A 181 -4.94 -21.60 -10.05
N LEU A 182 -6.19 -21.36 -10.47
CA LEU A 182 -6.76 -20.02 -10.58
C LEU A 182 -7.35 -19.49 -9.27
N PHE A 183 -7.38 -20.29 -8.20
CA PHE A 183 -8.08 -19.95 -6.95
C PHE A 183 -7.10 -19.64 -5.81
N TYR A 184 -7.34 -18.56 -5.10
CA TYR A 184 -6.64 -18.30 -3.85
C TYR A 184 -7.10 -19.29 -2.75
N PRO A 185 -6.21 -19.87 -1.96
CA PRO A 185 -4.74 -19.69 -1.94
C PRO A 185 -3.96 -20.66 -2.86
N TYR A 186 -4.62 -21.46 -3.68
CA TYR A 186 -4.02 -22.55 -4.46
C TYR A 186 -3.23 -22.07 -5.68
N ASP A 187 -3.45 -20.82 -6.13
CA ASP A 187 -2.69 -20.13 -7.19
C ASP A 187 -1.25 -19.84 -6.82
N ARG A 188 -0.97 -19.84 -5.50
CA ARG A 188 0.37 -19.65 -4.97
C ARG A 188 1.01 -21.00 -4.75
N THR A 189 2.16 -21.25 -5.36
CA THR A 189 3.09 -22.26 -4.88
C THR A 189 3.56 -21.76 -3.51
N TYR A 190 2.90 -22.22 -2.44
CA TYR A 190 3.40 -22.03 -1.11
C TYR A 190 4.75 -22.76 -1.06
N GLU A 191 5.85 -22.02 -1.10
CA GLU A 191 7.04 -22.46 -0.42
C GLU A 191 6.61 -22.60 1.04
N HIS A 192 6.55 -23.84 1.50
CA HIS A 192 6.14 -24.21 2.85
C HIS A 192 6.95 -23.41 3.87
N THR A 193 6.41 -22.30 4.35
CA THR A 193 6.82 -21.81 5.65
C THR A 193 6.12 -22.71 6.67
N ASP A 194 6.88 -23.34 7.56
CA ASP A 194 6.49 -24.36 8.53
C ASP A 194 5.25 -24.07 9.40
N THR A 195 4.63 -22.92 9.27
CA THR A 195 3.49 -22.47 10.07
C THR A 195 2.18 -23.22 9.73
N ALA A 196 1.99 -23.62 8.47
CA ALA A 196 0.77 -24.33 8.06
C ALA A 196 0.81 -25.83 8.48
N VAL A 197 2.00 -26.40 8.59
CA VAL A 197 2.21 -27.76 9.09
C VAL A 197 1.91 -27.83 10.59
N SER A 198 2.26 -26.77 11.33
CA SER A 198 2.02 -26.67 12.78
C SER A 198 0.52 -26.69 13.13
N LEU A 199 -0.32 -25.98 12.36
CA LEU A 199 -1.77 -25.94 12.62
C LEU A 199 -2.48 -27.28 12.32
N ARG A 200 -2.06 -28.00 11.28
CA ARG A 200 -2.58 -29.33 10.98
C ARG A 200 -2.19 -30.36 12.05
N ASN A 201 -0.97 -30.28 12.55
CA ASN A 201 -0.50 -31.17 13.60
C ASN A 201 -1.19 -30.92 14.95
N VAL A 202 -1.56 -29.67 15.25
CA VAL A 202 -2.32 -29.29 16.45
C VAL A 202 -3.77 -29.79 16.37
N LEU A 203 -4.39 -29.70 15.19
CA LEU A 203 -5.78 -30.17 15.00
C LEU A 203 -5.88 -31.72 15.03
N ASN A 204 -4.91 -32.42 14.42
CA ASN A 204 -4.90 -33.88 14.42
C ASN A 204 -4.55 -34.52 15.80
N GLN A 205 -3.90 -33.77 16.71
CA GLN A 205 -3.63 -34.24 18.08
C GLN A 205 -4.85 -34.11 19.00
N GLN A 206 -5.88 -33.36 18.62
CA GLN A 206 -7.13 -33.25 19.40
C GLN A 206 -8.15 -34.35 19.07
N ASP A 207 -8.04 -35.00 17.90
CA ASP A 207 -8.95 -36.09 17.49
C ASP A 207 -8.48 -37.49 17.91
N GLU A 208 -7.28 -37.65 18.47
CA GLU A 208 -6.76 -38.93 18.96
C GLU A 208 -6.88 -39.13 20.50
N GLY A 209 -7.63 -38.24 21.16
CA GLY A 209 -7.75 -38.19 22.63
C GLY A 209 -9.16 -38.41 23.18
N GLU A 210 -10.12 -39.01 22.43
CA GLU A 210 -11.41 -39.48 22.96
C GLU A 210 -11.61 -40.99 22.79
#